data_61a27b5712de85569bb9f36bf7b2c04f
#
_entry.id   61a27b5712de85569bb9f36bf7b2c04f
#
_cell.length_a   1.000
_cell.length_b   1.000
_cell.length_c   1.000
_cell.angle_alpha   90.00
_cell.angle_beta   90.00
_cell.angle_gamma   90.00
#
_symmetry.space_group_name_H-M   'P 1'
#
loop_
_entity.id
_entity.type
_entity.pdbx_description
1 polymer ?
#
loop_
_entity_poly.entity_id
_entity_poly.type
_entity_poly.pdbx_seq_one_letter_code
_entity_poly.pdbx_strand_id
1 'polypeptide(L)'
;MAQRRTGGAQGLLGPLEYAVMAALWADAPAGVPTVLERLNEARNPSDQLAYTTVMTVLGRLYDKGLVERQRRGRGYDYSPRFDEDGLVEHLSRQEVGDLLDRYGDVALAQFAAALDGADEELVERLRKVAGGDA
;
A
#
# COMPACT_ATOMS: atom_id res chain seq x y z
N MET A 1 -14.07 -4.87 -17.46
CA MET A 1 -12.72 -5.24 -17.46
C MET A 1 -12.28 -5.71 -16.13
N ALA A 2 -11.63 -6.82 -16.16
CA ALA A 2 -11.21 -7.43 -14.93
C ALA A 2 -10.23 -6.56 -14.18
N GLN A 3 -9.51 -5.76 -14.89
CA GLN A 3 -8.51 -4.98 -14.22
C GLN A 3 -9.05 -4.02 -13.23
N ARG A 4 -10.29 -3.61 -13.37
CA ARG A 4 -10.80 -2.70 -12.41
C ARG A 4 -10.89 -3.22 -11.04
N ARG A 5 -10.80 -4.52 -10.87
CA ARG A 5 -10.93 -5.04 -9.56
C ARG A 5 -9.67 -5.21 -8.88
N THR A 6 -8.59 -4.91 -9.46
CA THR A 6 -7.43 -5.33 -8.82
C THR A 6 -7.04 -4.49 -7.79
N GLY A 7 -7.20 -3.73 -7.21
CA GLY A 7 -6.80 -2.98 -6.10
C GLY A 7 -5.59 -3.51 -5.35
N GLY A 8 -4.62 -4.01 -6.05
CA GLY A 8 -3.43 -4.52 -5.39
C GLY A 8 -2.49 -3.44 -4.91
N ALA A 9 -1.63 -3.78 -3.94
CA ALA A 9 -0.71 -2.83 -3.37
C ALA A 9 0.24 -2.25 -4.40
N GLN A 10 0.57 -3.03 -5.42
CA GLN A 10 1.49 -2.57 -6.43
C GLN A 10 0.98 -1.34 -7.17
N GLY A 11 -0.32 -1.22 -7.33
CA GLY A 11 -0.90 -0.06 -7.99
C GLY A 11 -1.08 1.14 -7.09
N LEU A 12 -0.98 0.94 -5.78
CA LEU A 12 -1.21 2.00 -4.81
C LEU A 12 0.07 2.64 -4.30
N LEU A 13 1.19 1.96 -4.44
CA LEU A 13 2.47 2.47 -3.97
C LEU A 13 3.33 2.81 -5.16
N GLY A 14 4.28 3.70 -4.98
CA GLY A 14 5.30 3.91 -5.99
C GLY A 14 6.10 2.64 -6.20
N PRO A 15 6.76 2.49 -7.35
CA PRO A 15 7.49 1.24 -7.63
C PRO A 15 8.54 0.90 -6.59
N LEU A 16 9.25 1.90 -6.11
CA LEU A 16 10.30 1.65 -5.14
C LEU A 16 9.71 1.36 -3.77
N GLU A 17 8.65 2.04 -3.38
CA GLU A 17 7.97 1.74 -2.13
C GLU A 17 7.43 0.32 -2.15
N TYR A 18 6.86 -0.09 -3.27
CA TYR A 18 6.34 -1.45 -3.36
C TYR A 18 7.48 -2.47 -3.26
N ALA A 19 8.61 -2.20 -3.93
CA ALA A 19 9.73 -3.12 -3.88
C ALA A 19 10.26 -3.29 -2.45
N VAL A 20 10.32 -2.19 -1.70
CA VAL A 20 10.77 -2.25 -0.31
C VAL A 20 9.76 -3.05 0.54
N MET A 21 8.48 -2.80 0.36
CA MET A 21 7.47 -3.56 1.09
C MET A 21 7.54 -5.04 0.74
N ALA A 22 7.74 -5.36 -0.54
CA ALA A 22 7.84 -6.76 -0.95
C ALA A 22 9.02 -7.45 -0.29
N ALA A 23 10.14 -6.75 -0.17
CA ALA A 23 11.30 -7.30 0.51
C ALA A 23 11.00 -7.57 1.98
N LEU A 24 10.26 -6.69 2.62
CA LEU A 24 9.90 -6.89 4.02
C LEU A 24 8.86 -7.99 4.19
N TRP A 25 7.91 -8.09 3.27
CA TRP A 25 6.94 -9.18 3.35
C TRP A 25 7.62 -10.55 3.19
N ALA A 26 8.69 -10.58 2.39
CA ALA A 26 9.40 -11.83 2.20
C ALA A 26 10.16 -12.27 3.45
N ASP A 27 10.73 -11.31 4.16
CA ASP A 27 11.53 -11.65 5.34
C ASP A 27 11.75 -10.41 6.19
N ALA A 28 11.15 -10.38 7.34
CA ALA A 28 11.26 -9.27 8.28
C ALA A 28 11.49 -9.84 9.69
N PRO A 29 12.08 -9.06 10.59
CA PRO A 29 12.49 -7.66 10.43
C PRO A 29 13.78 -7.54 9.63
N ALA A 30 14.03 -6.38 9.07
CA ALA A 30 15.24 -6.13 8.31
C ALA A 30 15.64 -4.66 8.40
N GLY A 31 16.92 -4.42 8.45
CA GLY A 31 17.45 -3.07 8.46
C GLY A 31 17.72 -2.57 7.06
N VAL A 32 18.14 -1.31 6.96
CA VAL A 32 18.41 -0.69 5.67
C VAL A 32 19.44 -1.47 4.86
N PRO A 33 20.56 -1.91 5.46
CA PRO A 33 21.55 -2.63 4.66
C PRO A 33 21.01 -3.92 4.04
N THR A 34 20.18 -4.64 4.80
CA THR A 34 19.64 -5.90 4.31
C THR A 34 18.63 -5.66 3.18
N VAL A 35 17.76 -4.66 3.36
CA VAL A 35 16.80 -4.33 2.32
C VAL A 35 17.53 -3.87 1.06
N LEU A 36 18.54 -3.02 1.23
CA LEU A 36 19.34 -2.54 0.11
C LEU A 36 19.95 -3.70 -0.67
N GLU A 37 20.53 -4.65 0.05
CA GLU A 37 21.15 -5.80 -0.58
C GLU A 37 20.13 -6.60 -1.38
N ARG A 38 18.98 -6.86 -0.80
CA ARG A 38 17.94 -7.62 -1.47
C ARG A 38 17.47 -6.96 -2.74
N LEU A 39 17.25 -5.63 -2.68
CA LEU A 39 16.77 -4.92 -3.84
C LEU A 39 17.81 -4.87 -4.94
N ASN A 40 19.08 -4.72 -4.56
CA ASN A 40 20.13 -4.61 -5.56
C ASN A 40 20.50 -5.92 -6.20
N GLU A 41 20.17 -7.04 -5.56
CA GLU A 41 20.41 -8.34 -6.15
C GLU A 41 19.67 -8.50 -7.48
N ALA A 42 18.52 -7.88 -7.62
CA ALA A 42 17.74 -8.00 -8.82
C ALA A 42 18.00 -6.89 -9.82
N ARG A 43 18.98 -6.03 -9.56
CA ARG A 43 19.22 -4.86 -10.40
C ARG A 43 20.58 -4.98 -11.09
N ASN A 44 20.68 -4.36 -12.26
CA ASN A 44 21.94 -4.34 -12.98
C ASN A 44 22.98 -3.51 -12.24
N PRO A 45 24.27 -3.78 -12.45
CA PRO A 45 25.30 -2.99 -11.76
C PRO A 45 25.19 -1.49 -12.02
N SER A 46 24.69 -1.12 -13.19
CA SER A 46 24.56 0.31 -13.50
C SER A 46 23.30 0.93 -12.90
N ASP A 47 22.46 0.14 -12.24
CA ASP A 47 21.17 0.59 -11.77
C ASP A 47 21.00 0.32 -10.30
N GLN A 48 22.08 0.25 -9.56
CA GLN A 48 22.02 -0.06 -8.14
C GLN A 48 21.48 1.11 -7.34
N LEU A 49 20.72 0.80 -6.31
CA LEU A 49 20.17 1.84 -5.44
C LEU A 49 21.21 2.23 -4.40
N ALA A 50 21.15 3.47 -3.97
CA ALA A 50 22.02 3.98 -2.92
C ALA A 50 21.40 3.70 -1.56
N TYR A 51 22.24 3.61 -0.56
CA TYR A 51 21.81 3.42 0.81
C TYR A 51 20.83 4.50 1.25
N THR A 52 21.14 5.76 0.95
CA THR A 52 20.29 6.86 1.36
C THR A 52 18.92 6.81 0.69
N THR A 53 18.85 6.28 -0.52
CA THR A 53 17.59 6.13 -1.21
C THR A 53 16.68 5.15 -0.47
N VAL A 54 17.23 4.00 -0.09
CA VAL A 54 16.45 2.99 0.63
C VAL A 54 16.07 3.51 2.01
N MET A 55 17.00 4.20 2.68
CA MET A 55 16.72 4.79 3.98
C MET A 55 15.56 5.77 3.90
N THR A 56 15.55 6.62 2.87
CA THR A 56 14.49 7.60 2.70
C THR A 56 13.15 6.92 2.46
N VAL A 57 13.14 5.88 1.62
CA VAL A 57 11.91 5.17 1.33
C VAL A 57 11.35 4.50 2.58
N LEU A 58 12.22 3.84 3.36
CA LEU A 58 11.77 3.22 4.62
C LEU A 58 11.23 4.27 5.59
N GLY A 59 11.86 5.43 5.64
CA GLY A 59 11.36 6.52 6.47
C GLY A 59 9.99 6.99 6.05
N ARG A 60 9.76 7.08 4.75
CA ARG A 60 8.45 7.47 4.25
C ARG A 60 7.39 6.42 4.56
N LEU A 61 7.73 5.15 4.42
CA LEU A 61 6.79 4.10 4.76
C LEU A 61 6.46 4.13 6.24
N TYR A 62 7.45 4.43 7.07
CA TYR A 62 7.20 4.56 8.49
C TYR A 62 6.28 5.74 8.78
N ASP A 63 6.51 6.87 8.13
CA ASP A 63 5.69 8.06 8.34
C ASP A 63 4.25 7.82 7.88
N LYS A 64 4.06 6.98 6.86
CA LYS A 64 2.73 6.64 6.40
C LYS A 64 2.06 5.58 7.26
N GLY A 65 2.75 5.06 8.25
CA GLY A 65 2.19 4.04 9.13
C GLY A 65 2.12 2.65 8.52
N LEU A 66 2.92 2.38 7.51
CA LEU A 66 2.87 1.10 6.82
C LEU A 66 3.91 0.11 7.34
N VAL A 67 4.91 0.58 8.06
CA VAL A 67 5.90 -0.28 8.70
C VAL A 67 6.07 0.14 10.14
N GLU A 68 6.56 -0.78 10.97
CA GLU A 68 7.00 -0.50 12.32
C GLU A 68 8.51 -0.58 12.33
N ARG A 69 9.13 -0.02 13.33
CA ARG A 69 10.58 -0.15 13.44
C ARG A 69 10.99 -0.22 14.89
N GLN A 70 12.10 -0.90 15.13
CA GLN A 70 12.69 -1.01 16.44
C GLN A 70 14.13 -0.62 16.34
N ARG A 71 14.60 0.11 17.34
CA ARG A 71 15.98 0.54 17.36
C ARG A 71 16.90 -0.67 17.46
N ARG A 72 17.92 -0.67 16.63
CA ARG A 72 18.92 -1.71 16.68
C ARG A 72 20.26 -1.07 16.38
N GLY A 73 21.10 -0.97 17.41
CA GLY A 73 22.37 -0.27 17.28
C GLY A 73 22.11 1.18 16.90
N ARG A 74 22.72 1.62 15.81
CA ARG A 74 22.56 2.99 15.35
C ARG A 74 21.43 3.16 14.34
N GLY A 75 20.82 2.09 13.94
CA GLY A 75 19.75 2.12 12.97
C GLY A 75 18.50 1.50 13.49
N TYR A 76 17.67 1.04 12.57
CA TYR A 76 16.41 0.42 12.91
C TYR A 76 16.23 -0.85 12.12
N ASP A 77 15.52 -1.81 12.70
CA ASP A 77 14.97 -2.93 11.97
C ASP A 77 13.52 -2.61 11.70
N TYR A 78 13.10 -2.86 10.48
CA TYR A 78 11.74 -2.53 10.03
C TYR A 78 10.95 -3.80 9.80
N SER A 79 9.66 -3.74 10.08
CA SER A 79 8.72 -4.83 9.81
C SER A 79 7.45 -4.25 9.22
N PRO A 80 6.78 -4.98 8.33
CA PRO A 80 5.50 -4.45 7.81
C PRO A 80 4.44 -4.49 8.89
N ARG A 81 3.61 -3.46 8.92
CA ARG A 81 2.49 -3.45 9.86
C ARG A 81 1.32 -4.26 9.36
N PHE A 82 1.24 -4.44 8.05
CA PHE A 82 0.14 -5.16 7.42
C PHE A 82 0.71 -6.12 6.40
N ASP A 83 0.04 -7.23 6.16
CA ASP A 83 0.35 -8.00 4.97
C ASP A 83 -0.18 -7.24 3.75
N GLU A 84 0.00 -7.78 2.56
CA GLU A 84 -0.33 -7.03 1.36
C GLU A 84 -1.81 -6.67 1.30
N ASP A 85 -2.69 -7.62 1.64
CA ASP A 85 -4.12 -7.33 1.61
C ASP A 85 -4.52 -6.32 2.68
N GLY A 86 -3.94 -6.43 3.86
CA GLY A 86 -4.22 -5.47 4.92
C GLY A 86 -3.75 -4.08 4.59
N LEU A 87 -2.64 -3.96 3.84
CA LEU A 87 -2.15 -2.66 3.42
C LEU A 87 -3.13 -2.01 2.47
N VAL A 88 -3.66 -2.77 1.52
CA VAL A 88 -4.65 -2.24 0.59
C VAL A 88 -5.88 -1.76 1.35
N GLU A 89 -6.33 -2.55 2.30
CA GLU A 89 -7.49 -2.17 3.10
C GLU A 89 -7.22 -0.89 3.89
N HIS A 90 -6.04 -0.80 4.50
CA HIS A 90 -5.69 0.37 5.29
C HIS A 90 -5.65 1.64 4.43
N LEU A 91 -5.00 1.55 3.26
CA LEU A 91 -4.89 2.71 2.39
C LEU A 91 -6.25 3.12 1.83
N SER A 92 -7.08 2.16 1.45
CA SER A 92 -8.38 2.51 0.89
C SER A 92 -9.29 3.13 1.96
N ARG A 93 -9.20 2.64 3.19
CA ARG A 93 -10.01 3.24 4.26
C ARG A 93 -9.60 4.67 4.51
N GLN A 94 -8.29 4.94 4.47
CA GLN A 94 -7.82 6.32 4.64
C GLN A 94 -8.32 7.23 3.53
N GLU A 95 -8.25 6.76 2.29
CA GLU A 95 -8.67 7.58 1.17
C GLU A 95 -10.16 7.85 1.17
N VAL A 96 -10.95 6.85 1.49
CA VAL A 96 -12.39 7.05 1.60
C VAL A 96 -12.70 8.05 2.71
N GLY A 97 -12.02 7.91 3.85
CA GLY A 97 -12.22 8.85 4.95
C GLY A 97 -11.86 10.27 4.56
N ASP A 98 -10.75 10.45 3.86
CA ASP A 98 -10.32 11.77 3.42
C ASP A 98 -11.33 12.38 2.43
N LEU A 99 -11.85 11.54 1.55
CA LEU A 99 -12.87 12.00 0.61
C LEU A 99 -14.12 12.48 1.32
N LEU A 100 -14.58 11.69 2.28
CA LEU A 100 -15.77 12.07 3.03
C LEU A 100 -15.54 13.31 3.86
N ASP A 101 -14.35 13.45 4.44
CA ASP A 101 -14.05 14.64 5.24
C ASP A 101 -13.99 15.88 4.36
N ARG A 102 -13.47 15.73 3.14
CA ARG A 102 -13.28 16.90 2.28
C ARG A 102 -14.54 17.31 1.56
N TYR A 103 -15.33 16.38 1.12
CA TYR A 103 -16.49 16.66 0.29
C TYR A 103 -17.84 16.38 0.93
N GLY A 104 -17.87 15.64 2.02
CA GLY A 104 -19.10 15.37 2.73
C GLY A 104 -20.13 14.66 1.86
N ASP A 105 -21.35 15.14 1.91
CA ASP A 105 -22.45 14.53 1.17
C ASP A 105 -22.25 14.58 -0.33
N VAL A 106 -21.45 15.52 -0.82
CA VAL A 106 -21.19 15.58 -2.26
C VAL A 106 -20.48 14.32 -2.72
N ALA A 107 -19.55 13.80 -1.89
CA ALA A 107 -18.88 12.56 -2.25
C ALA A 107 -19.87 11.40 -2.35
N LEU A 108 -20.82 11.34 -1.42
CA LEU A 108 -21.83 10.29 -1.44
C LEU A 108 -22.71 10.39 -2.69
N ALA A 109 -23.08 11.61 -3.07
CA ALA A 109 -23.90 11.81 -4.24
C ALA A 109 -23.18 11.40 -5.51
N GLN A 110 -21.88 11.71 -5.61
CA GLN A 110 -21.10 11.32 -6.78
C GLN A 110 -20.92 9.81 -6.85
N PHE A 111 -20.76 9.15 -5.70
CA PHE A 111 -20.64 7.71 -5.68
C PHE A 111 -21.94 7.06 -6.15
N ALA A 112 -23.07 7.57 -5.67
CA ALA A 112 -24.36 7.05 -6.09
C ALA A 112 -24.57 7.25 -7.60
N ALA A 113 -24.16 8.41 -8.12
CA ALA A 113 -24.28 8.66 -9.55
C ALA A 113 -23.42 7.70 -10.37
N ALA A 114 -22.24 7.40 -9.87
CA ALA A 114 -21.37 6.45 -10.55
C ALA A 114 -21.98 5.06 -10.58
N LEU A 115 -22.70 4.68 -9.52
CA LEU A 115 -23.33 3.37 -9.48
C LEU A 115 -24.50 3.29 -10.49
N ASP A 116 -25.20 4.38 -10.72
CA ASP A 116 -26.27 4.37 -11.69
C ASP A 116 -25.78 4.03 -13.09
N GLY A 117 -24.56 4.40 -13.41
CA GLY A 117 -23.99 4.09 -14.70
C GLY A 117 -23.16 2.81 -14.71
N ALA A 118 -23.12 2.08 -13.62
CA ALA A 118 -22.29 0.90 -13.53
C ALA A 118 -23.05 -0.32 -14.03
N ASP A 119 -22.28 -1.36 -14.41
CA ASP A 119 -22.94 -2.58 -14.86
C ASP A 119 -23.46 -3.35 -13.63
N GLU A 120 -24.31 -4.32 -13.93
CA GLU A 120 -24.95 -5.09 -12.87
C GLU A 120 -23.97 -5.86 -12.02
N GLU A 121 -22.88 -6.30 -12.61
CA GLU A 121 -21.89 -7.06 -11.86
C GLU A 121 -21.27 -6.23 -10.75
N LEU A 122 -20.95 -4.97 -11.03
CA LEU A 122 -20.38 -4.10 -10.03
C LEU A 122 -21.39 -3.83 -8.90
N VAL A 123 -22.64 -3.57 -9.28
CA VAL A 123 -23.68 -3.32 -8.30
C VAL A 123 -23.87 -4.54 -7.40
N GLU A 124 -23.85 -5.72 -8.01
CA GLU A 124 -24.02 -6.94 -7.22
C GLU A 124 -22.87 -7.17 -6.25
N ARG A 125 -21.65 -6.91 -6.71
CA ARG A 125 -20.50 -7.03 -5.83
C ARG A 125 -20.59 -6.06 -4.66
N LEU A 126 -21.07 -4.86 -4.93
CA LEU A 126 -21.24 -3.88 -3.87
C LEU A 126 -22.25 -4.36 -2.84
N ARG A 127 -23.34 -4.94 -3.29
CA ARG A 127 -24.34 -5.47 -2.36
C ARG A 127 -23.76 -6.51 -1.45
N LYS A 128 -22.96 -7.42 -1.99
CA LYS A 128 -22.36 -8.47 -1.20
C LYS A 128 -21.42 -7.92 -0.15
N VAL A 129 -20.60 -6.97 -0.54
CA VAL A 129 -19.64 -6.40 0.39
C VAL A 129 -20.33 -5.56 1.45
N ALA A 130 -21.26 -4.73 1.04
CA ALA A 130 -21.95 -3.85 1.98
C ALA A 130 -22.88 -4.60 2.90
N GLY A 131 -23.43 -5.70 2.41
CA GLY A 131 -24.30 -6.51 3.21
C GLY A 131 -23.58 -7.30 4.28
N GLY A 132 -22.31 -7.26 4.26
CA GLY A 132 -21.58 -7.86 5.33
C GLY A 132 -21.59 -9.28 5.25
N ASP A 133 -21.56 -9.87 4.54
CA ASP A 133 -21.46 -11.18 4.50
C ASP A 133 -21.84 -11.80 5.52
N ALA A 134 -22.30 -11.23 6.07
CA ALA A 134 -22.70 -11.85 7.21
C ALA A 134 -22.87 -13.25 7.05
#